data_8a296931dd24e188b74804adf0f5cc9e
#
_entry.id   8a296931dd24e188b74804adf0f5cc9e
#
_cell.length_a   1.000
_cell.length_b   1.000
_cell.length_c   1.000
_cell.angle_alpha   90.00
_cell.angle_beta   90.00
_cell.angle_gamma   90.00
#
_symmetry.space_group_name_H-M   'P 1'
#
loop_
_entity.id
_entity.type
_entity.pdbx_description
1 polymer ?
#
loop_
_entity_poly.entity_id
_entity_poly.type
_entity_poly.pdbx_seq_one_letter_code
_entity_poly.pdbx_strand_id
1 'polypeptide(L)'
;MLFRSASDSDQIDLKAQFAVPASYALFKDLIRTSSQAGLPRSITATDRKQFAPRFGFAWRPIGEATVIRGGYGLFYEVESSGDRVNNNMVPFKLDETAFNDAAIPIRAMGDFFLGAPLSSTAAPSLGAAYTKARMGYDQHWNFGVQRQINSSTVFEVDYVANKGAFLASTDALNFAPAGAGAIQGRRPYPRFGNINYFSQDASSTYHSLQTKLEQRYAKGLFYMVSYTRSKAMRAANTPAVGGNTAWEKALVGFDIPNNLALSTGWELPVGKGKALLTNSHRAVDALLGGWTTQGILVLRSGRPFTPTVSRDVTNNGIGGQRPNRIASGTVSNPTLDVWFDKAAFTVPANFTYGNSGGNVLREGGFKSLDFSIFKQFQVTEGSRMQFRAEFFNVTNTASFQGPNTNIDVAAGGRVTATANSPRQIQFALKFTF
;
A
#
# COMPACT_ATOMS: atom_id res chain seq x y z
N MET A 1 -5.81 30.65 9.31
CA MET A 1 -4.95 30.22 8.19
C MET A 1 -3.57 30.79 8.44
N LEU A 2 -2.55 29.95 8.49
CA LEU A 2 -1.21 30.34 8.90
C LEU A 2 -0.26 30.21 7.71
N PHE A 3 0.49 31.26 7.43
CA PHE A 3 1.45 31.32 6.35
C PHE A 3 2.87 31.25 6.90
N ARG A 4 3.75 30.57 6.17
CA ARG A 4 5.18 30.69 6.36
C ARG A 4 5.58 32.10 5.93
N SER A 5 5.88 33.01 6.86
CA SER A 5 6.42 34.32 6.49
C SER A 5 7.89 34.20 6.12
N ALA A 6 8.32 34.77 5.04
CA ALA A 6 9.62 35.39 4.95
C ALA A 6 9.80 36.33 6.17
N SER A 7 10.92 36.87 6.48
CA SER A 7 11.15 37.68 7.69
C SER A 7 10.06 38.77 7.87
N ASP A 8 9.79 39.20 9.11
CA ASP A 8 8.86 40.32 9.39
C ASP A 8 9.25 41.62 8.69
N SER A 9 10.51 41.73 8.22
CA SER A 9 10.98 42.83 7.37
C SER A 9 10.51 42.72 5.91
N ASP A 10 10.17 41.50 5.46
CA ASP A 10 9.51 41.26 4.19
C ASP A 10 8.00 41.21 4.46
N GLN A 11 7.40 42.31 4.87
CA GLN A 11 5.95 42.46 4.76
C GLN A 11 5.64 42.29 3.28
N ILE A 12 5.45 41.03 2.91
CA ILE A 12 4.95 40.67 1.58
C ILE A 12 3.63 41.42 1.49
N ASP A 13 3.60 42.40 0.60
CA ASP A 13 2.33 42.98 0.22
C ASP A 13 1.53 41.87 -0.45
N LEU A 14 0.75 41.16 0.37
CA LEU A 14 -0.07 40.04 -0.06
C LEU A 14 -0.97 40.47 -1.22
N LYS A 15 -1.30 41.77 -1.34
CA LYS A 15 -2.03 42.33 -2.47
C LYS A 15 -1.25 42.31 -3.78
N ALA A 16 0.07 42.49 -3.72
CA ALA A 16 0.90 42.48 -4.92
C ALA A 16 1.22 41.07 -5.41
N GLN A 17 1.21 40.07 -4.52
CA GLN A 17 1.51 38.68 -4.87
C GLN A 17 0.30 37.84 -5.27
N PHE A 18 -0.92 38.26 -4.87
CA PHE A 18 -2.13 37.54 -5.21
C PHE A 18 -2.90 38.31 -6.28
N ALA A 19 -2.80 37.84 -7.50
CA ALA A 19 -3.58 38.35 -8.64
C ALA A 19 -5.11 38.08 -8.52
N VAL A 20 -5.61 37.74 -7.32
CA VAL A 20 -7.00 37.37 -7.08
C VAL A 20 -7.58 38.21 -5.91
N PRO A 21 -7.87 39.49 -6.12
CA PRO A 21 -8.36 40.39 -5.07
C PRO A 21 -9.64 39.90 -4.36
N ALA A 22 -10.52 39.21 -5.09
CA ALA A 22 -11.79 38.75 -4.56
C ALA A 22 -11.65 37.64 -3.52
N SER A 23 -10.80 36.63 -3.77
CA SER A 23 -10.58 35.54 -2.80
C SER A 23 -9.81 35.99 -1.56
N TYR A 24 -8.90 36.96 -1.71
CA TYR A 24 -8.20 37.57 -0.57
C TYR A 24 -9.20 38.34 0.32
N ALA A 25 -10.10 39.11 -0.28
CA ALA A 25 -11.11 39.86 0.48
C ALA A 25 -12.01 38.98 1.33
N LEU A 26 -12.32 37.75 0.88
CA LEU A 26 -13.14 36.80 1.59
C LEU A 26 -12.50 36.24 2.87
N PHE A 27 -11.15 36.22 2.94
CA PHE A 27 -10.41 35.52 4.01
C PHE A 27 -9.38 36.40 4.73
N LYS A 28 -9.26 37.70 4.38
CA LYS A 28 -8.24 38.60 4.95
C LYS A 28 -8.24 38.65 6.50
N ASP A 29 -9.41 38.52 7.09
CA ASP A 29 -9.63 38.49 8.54
C ASP A 29 -9.09 37.21 9.22
N LEU A 30 -8.89 36.15 8.42
CA LEU A 30 -8.40 34.85 8.87
C LEU A 30 -6.93 34.61 8.55
N ILE A 31 -6.32 35.48 7.73
CA ILE A 31 -4.92 35.37 7.33
C ILE A 31 -4.04 36.08 8.37
N ARG A 32 -3.08 35.35 8.93
CA ARG A 32 -2.11 35.86 9.89
C ARG A 32 -0.71 35.36 9.53
N THR A 33 0.30 36.19 9.80
CA THR A 33 1.69 35.74 9.75
C THR A 33 1.98 34.81 10.92
N SER A 34 3.07 34.06 10.84
CA SER A 34 3.49 33.17 11.94
C SER A 34 3.73 33.96 13.22
N SER A 35 4.33 35.14 13.16
CA SER A 35 4.56 36.03 14.32
C SER A 35 3.23 36.52 14.93
N GLN A 36 2.27 36.95 14.12
CA GLN A 36 0.94 37.35 14.60
C GLN A 36 0.17 36.21 15.28
N ALA A 37 0.51 34.97 14.95
CA ALA A 37 -0.08 33.77 15.53
C ALA A 37 0.73 33.21 16.73
N GLY A 38 1.83 33.84 17.11
CA GLY A 38 2.72 33.38 18.18
C GLY A 38 3.46 32.09 17.83
N LEU A 39 3.68 31.83 16.54
CA LEU A 39 4.33 30.63 16.04
C LEU A 39 5.75 30.92 15.52
N PRO A 40 6.66 29.93 15.52
CA PRO A 40 7.97 30.09 14.91
C PRO A 40 7.84 30.35 13.40
N ARG A 41 8.88 30.95 12.77
CA ARG A 41 8.92 31.24 11.34
C ARG A 41 8.63 30.00 10.46
N SER A 42 9.01 28.83 10.91
CA SER A 42 8.72 27.54 10.26
C SER A 42 7.25 27.09 10.42
N ILE A 43 6.41 27.85 11.14
CA ILE A 43 5.05 27.51 11.56
C ILE A 43 5.02 26.33 12.55
N THR A 44 5.86 25.32 12.31
CA THR A 44 5.98 24.13 13.15
C THR A 44 7.19 24.25 14.05
N ALA A 45 7.03 23.98 15.34
CA ALA A 45 8.13 23.93 16.28
C ALA A 45 9.12 22.81 15.91
N THR A 46 10.41 23.06 16.07
CA THR A 46 11.45 22.06 15.81
C THR A 46 11.51 21.05 16.96
N ASP A 47 11.41 19.77 16.65
CA ASP A 47 11.69 18.70 17.59
C ASP A 47 13.21 18.41 17.61
N ARG A 48 13.84 18.49 18.79
CA ARG A 48 15.27 18.24 18.99
C ARG A 48 15.55 17.01 19.85
N LYS A 49 14.51 16.23 20.20
CA LYS A 49 14.60 15.07 21.09
C LYS A 49 14.64 13.75 20.34
N GLN A 50 15.36 13.71 19.21
CA GLN A 50 15.40 12.57 18.32
C GLN A 50 16.61 11.67 18.63
N PHE A 51 16.53 10.94 19.71
CA PHE A 51 17.55 9.95 20.05
C PHE A 51 17.15 8.59 19.44
N ALA A 52 17.98 8.05 18.56
CA ALA A 52 17.73 6.84 17.78
C ALA A 52 18.66 5.69 18.17
N PRO A 53 18.47 5.06 19.35
CA PRO A 53 19.31 3.96 19.79
C PRO A 53 19.15 2.75 18.88
N ARG A 54 20.27 2.06 18.65
CA ARG A 54 20.31 0.81 17.90
C ARG A 54 21.22 -0.16 18.64
N PHE A 55 20.76 -1.39 18.77
CA PHE A 55 21.49 -2.47 19.37
C PHE A 55 21.34 -3.73 18.52
N GLY A 56 22.40 -4.50 18.40
CA GLY A 56 22.37 -5.79 17.72
C GLY A 56 23.41 -6.73 18.29
N PHE A 57 23.12 -8.02 18.24
CA PHE A 57 24.04 -9.06 18.62
C PHE A 57 23.97 -10.24 17.66
N ALA A 58 25.07 -10.97 17.55
CA ALA A 58 25.17 -12.27 16.93
C ALA A 58 26.04 -13.16 17.81
N TRP A 59 25.50 -14.31 18.15
CA TRP A 59 26.15 -15.26 19.07
C TRP A 59 26.14 -16.66 18.48
N ARG A 60 27.26 -17.38 18.65
CA ARG A 60 27.44 -18.75 18.22
C ARG A 60 27.55 -19.70 19.42
N PRO A 61 26.42 -20.20 19.98
CA PRO A 61 26.41 -20.98 21.20
C PRO A 61 26.94 -22.43 21.00
N ILE A 62 26.81 -22.98 19.79
CA ILE A 62 27.07 -24.39 19.50
C ILE A 62 27.90 -24.48 18.23
N GLY A 63 29.21 -24.48 18.36
CA GLY A 63 30.16 -24.56 17.24
C GLY A 63 29.92 -23.46 16.19
N GLU A 64 30.30 -23.71 14.94
CA GLU A 64 30.16 -22.72 13.87
C GLU A 64 28.82 -22.82 13.11
N ALA A 65 28.07 -23.89 13.31
CA ALA A 65 26.90 -24.23 12.53
C ALA A 65 25.61 -23.50 12.99
N THR A 66 25.58 -22.92 14.20
CA THR A 66 24.38 -22.26 14.75
C THR A 66 24.73 -20.83 15.11
N VAL A 67 23.91 -19.90 14.61
CA VAL A 67 23.99 -18.49 14.94
C VAL A 67 22.63 -18.04 15.50
N ILE A 68 22.66 -17.42 16.68
CA ILE A 68 21.54 -16.71 17.25
C ILE A 68 21.80 -15.23 17.06
N ARG A 69 20.85 -14.49 16.51
CA ARG A 69 20.98 -13.07 16.24
C ARG A 69 19.75 -12.33 16.69
N GLY A 70 19.94 -11.08 17.06
CA GLY A 70 18.83 -10.22 17.40
C GLY A 70 19.22 -8.76 17.31
N GLY A 71 18.24 -7.90 17.21
CA GLY A 71 18.46 -6.47 17.14
C GLY A 71 17.22 -5.70 17.53
N TYR A 72 17.48 -4.48 17.96
CA TYR A 72 16.49 -3.45 18.19
C TYR A 72 17.00 -2.13 17.62
N GLY A 73 16.12 -1.36 17.02
CA GLY A 73 16.46 -0.03 16.53
C GLY A 73 15.25 0.89 16.53
N LEU A 74 15.50 2.14 16.87
CA LEU A 74 14.54 3.23 16.75
C LEU A 74 14.94 4.11 15.58
N PHE A 75 13.99 4.40 14.70
CA PHE A 75 14.18 5.15 13.47
C PHE A 75 13.15 6.25 13.39
N TYR A 76 13.58 7.49 13.21
CA TYR A 76 12.66 8.60 13.00
C TYR A 76 12.32 8.73 11.52
N GLU A 77 11.04 8.99 11.28
CA GLU A 77 10.53 9.25 9.94
C GLU A 77 10.96 10.64 9.48
N VAL A 78 11.59 10.74 8.31
CA VAL A 78 11.86 12.03 7.68
C VAL A 78 10.61 12.45 6.95
N GLU A 79 9.87 13.38 7.52
CA GLU A 79 8.69 13.91 6.88
C GLU A 79 9.04 14.72 5.64
N SER A 80 8.39 14.40 4.53
CA SER A 80 8.49 15.17 3.30
C SER A 80 7.97 16.59 3.52
N SER A 81 8.76 17.59 3.16
CA SER A 81 8.35 19.00 3.27
C SER A 81 7.12 19.34 2.42
N GLY A 82 6.79 18.52 1.42
CA GLY A 82 5.60 18.67 0.58
C GLY A 82 4.29 18.39 1.31
N ASP A 83 4.31 17.52 2.32
CA ASP A 83 3.10 17.12 3.04
C ASP A 83 2.65 18.18 4.06
N ARG A 84 3.56 19.01 4.57
CA ARG A 84 3.25 20.03 5.58
C ARG A 84 2.81 21.37 5.02
N VAL A 85 3.26 21.74 3.83
CA VAL A 85 2.98 23.04 3.25
C VAL A 85 2.46 22.85 1.84
N ASN A 86 1.19 22.58 1.73
CA ASN A 86 0.54 22.55 0.43
C ASN A 86 0.30 23.97 -0.05
N ASN A 87 1.29 24.55 -0.75
CA ASN A 87 1.21 25.85 -1.38
C ASN A 87 0.17 25.91 -2.52
N ASN A 88 -0.45 24.77 -2.84
CA ASN A 88 -1.47 24.63 -3.85
C ASN A 88 -2.90 24.87 -3.31
N MET A 89 -3.05 25.65 -2.27
CA MET A 89 -4.35 25.96 -1.65
C MET A 89 -4.51 27.46 -1.42
N VAL A 90 -5.74 27.88 -1.16
CA VAL A 90 -6.04 29.25 -0.77
C VAL A 90 -5.15 29.68 0.41
N PRO A 91 -4.54 30.87 0.34
CA PRO A 91 -4.72 31.95 -0.62
C PRO A 91 -3.72 31.88 -1.80
N PHE A 92 -2.79 30.91 -1.85
CA PHE A 92 -1.76 30.85 -2.88
C PHE A 92 -2.27 30.29 -4.21
N LYS A 93 -3.29 29.44 -4.15
CA LYS A 93 -3.96 28.88 -5.31
C LYS A 93 -5.46 28.74 -5.04
N LEU A 94 -6.25 29.14 -5.98
CA LEU A 94 -7.68 28.87 -6.04
C LEU A 94 -7.95 28.06 -7.31
N ASP A 95 -8.47 26.86 -7.15
CA ASP A 95 -8.88 26.02 -8.26
C ASP A 95 -10.37 26.24 -8.52
N GLU A 96 -10.72 26.62 -9.72
CA GLU A 96 -12.10 26.63 -10.21
C GLU A 96 -12.29 25.44 -11.17
N THR A 97 -13.30 24.64 -10.90
CA THR A 97 -13.70 23.55 -11.79
C THR A 97 -15.05 23.87 -12.39
N ALA A 98 -15.08 24.07 -13.70
CA ALA A 98 -16.33 24.20 -14.44
C ALA A 98 -16.63 22.89 -15.17
N PHE A 99 -17.85 22.39 -14.98
CA PHE A 99 -18.35 21.23 -15.73
C PHE A 99 -19.15 21.75 -16.92
N ASN A 100 -18.70 21.44 -18.12
CA ASN A 100 -19.48 21.70 -19.33
C ASN A 100 -20.42 20.52 -19.60
N ASP A 101 -21.68 20.80 -19.80
CA ASP A 101 -22.59 19.87 -20.43
C ASP A 101 -22.30 19.84 -21.94
N ALA A 102 -22.16 18.64 -22.52
CA ALA A 102 -21.88 18.49 -23.94
C ALA A 102 -23.00 19.05 -24.84
N ALA A 103 -24.24 19.13 -24.34
CA ALA A 103 -25.40 19.66 -25.04
C ALA A 103 -25.56 21.18 -24.86
N ILE A 104 -25.10 21.72 -23.74
CA ILE A 104 -25.20 23.15 -23.41
C ILE A 104 -23.88 23.61 -22.80
N PRO A 105 -22.83 23.89 -23.63
CA PRO A 105 -21.57 24.36 -23.11
C PRO A 105 -21.70 25.70 -22.42
N ILE A 106 -21.39 25.74 -21.14
CA ILE A 106 -21.45 26.95 -20.30
C ILE A 106 -20.32 27.92 -20.63
N ARG A 107 -19.16 27.37 -21.11
CA ARG A 107 -17.98 28.16 -21.50
C ARG A 107 -17.31 27.57 -22.73
N ALA A 108 -16.88 28.43 -23.64
CA ALA A 108 -16.01 28.06 -24.75
C ALA A 108 -14.56 27.87 -24.23
N MET A 109 -13.77 27.07 -24.92
CA MET A 109 -12.40 26.77 -24.51
C MET A 109 -11.47 28.01 -24.47
N GLY A 110 -11.79 29.05 -25.29
CA GLY A 110 -11.11 30.35 -25.27
C GLY A 110 -11.45 31.22 -24.08
N ASP A 111 -12.60 30.99 -23.44
CA ASP A 111 -13.12 31.87 -22.37
C ASP A 111 -12.86 31.28 -20.97
N PHE A 112 -12.22 30.11 -20.92
CA PHE A 112 -12.02 29.35 -19.67
C PHE A 112 -11.14 30.10 -18.66
N PHE A 113 -10.23 30.97 -19.13
CA PHE A 113 -9.29 31.70 -18.29
C PHE A 113 -9.42 33.21 -18.37
N LEU A 114 -10.36 33.74 -19.17
CA LEU A 114 -10.52 35.16 -19.37
C LEU A 114 -11.57 35.76 -18.42
N GLY A 115 -11.07 36.26 -17.29
CA GLY A 115 -11.66 37.43 -16.61
C GLY A 115 -13.10 37.36 -16.12
N ALA A 116 -13.78 36.21 -16.14
CA ALA A 116 -15.04 36.10 -15.43
C ALA A 116 -14.74 36.16 -13.92
N PRO A 117 -15.47 37.00 -13.15
CA PRO A 117 -15.29 36.99 -11.71
C PRO A 117 -15.52 35.56 -11.21
N LEU A 118 -14.60 35.06 -10.37
CA LEU A 118 -14.78 33.81 -9.68
C LEU A 118 -16.08 33.89 -8.88
N SER A 119 -17.15 33.50 -9.52
CA SER A 119 -18.49 33.47 -8.90
C SER A 119 -18.71 32.19 -8.11
N SER A 120 -17.62 31.52 -7.73
CA SER A 120 -17.74 30.32 -6.94
C SER A 120 -18.22 30.72 -5.55
N THR A 121 -19.52 30.62 -5.35
CA THR A 121 -20.15 30.59 -4.03
C THR A 121 -19.75 29.35 -3.23
N ALA A 122 -18.97 28.44 -3.85
CA ALA A 122 -18.48 27.24 -3.22
C ALA A 122 -17.39 27.59 -2.18
N ALA A 123 -17.60 27.14 -0.97
CA ALA A 123 -16.63 27.29 0.10
C ALA A 123 -15.31 26.55 -0.24
N PRO A 124 -14.16 27.25 -0.24
CA PRO A 124 -12.90 26.64 -0.64
C PRO A 124 -12.44 25.56 0.35
N SER A 125 -11.85 24.49 -0.17
CA SER A 125 -11.19 23.47 0.64
C SER A 125 -9.80 23.92 1.08
N LEU A 126 -9.36 23.46 2.25
CA LEU A 126 -8.09 23.84 2.86
C LEU A 126 -7.24 22.62 3.21
N GLY A 127 -5.92 22.82 3.23
CA GLY A 127 -4.97 22.00 3.96
C GLY A 127 -4.56 22.70 5.25
N ALA A 128 -4.56 21.98 6.35
CA ALA A 128 -4.07 22.46 7.63
C ALA A 128 -2.98 21.52 8.13
N ALA A 129 -1.95 22.06 8.77
CA ALA A 129 -0.86 21.27 9.31
C ALA A 129 -0.75 21.44 10.81
N TYR A 130 -0.24 20.42 11.44
CA TYR A 130 0.06 20.37 12.85
C TYR A 130 1.20 21.36 13.21
N THR A 131 0.98 22.18 14.23
CA THR A 131 1.94 23.24 14.63
C THR A 131 2.96 22.78 15.68
N LYS A 132 2.69 21.69 16.39
CA LYS A 132 3.65 21.09 17.34
C LYS A 132 4.35 19.94 16.65
N ALA A 133 5.61 20.12 16.27
CA ALA A 133 6.37 19.04 15.66
C ALA A 133 6.52 17.87 16.65
N ARG A 134 6.02 16.73 16.23
CA ARG A 134 6.33 15.44 16.82
C ARG A 134 6.73 14.54 15.67
N MET A 135 8.00 14.12 15.62
CA MET A 135 8.40 13.23 14.54
C MET A 135 7.87 11.83 14.79
N GLY A 136 7.29 11.27 13.73
CA GLY A 136 6.98 9.85 13.68
C GLY A 136 8.23 9.01 13.86
N TYR A 137 8.09 7.87 14.49
CA TYR A 137 9.18 6.93 14.61
C TYR A 137 8.69 5.49 14.49
N ASP A 138 9.61 4.65 14.03
CA ASP A 138 9.44 3.21 13.96
C ASP A 138 10.45 2.52 14.88
N GLN A 139 9.94 1.63 15.71
CA GLN A 139 10.71 0.69 16.49
C GLN A 139 10.75 -0.62 15.70
N HIS A 140 11.94 -1.11 15.42
CA HIS A 140 12.15 -2.40 14.78
C HIS A 140 12.85 -3.33 15.75
N TRP A 141 12.39 -4.56 15.85
CA TRP A 141 13.11 -5.61 16.57
C TRP A 141 12.99 -6.93 15.86
N ASN A 142 14.04 -7.72 15.99
CA ASN A 142 14.11 -9.05 15.46
C ASN A 142 14.85 -9.97 16.41
N PHE A 143 14.51 -11.26 16.32
CA PHE A 143 15.23 -12.33 16.96
C PHE A 143 15.16 -13.55 16.06
N GLY A 144 16.32 -14.17 15.77
CA GLY A 144 16.37 -15.28 14.85
C GLY A 144 17.45 -16.30 15.19
N VAL A 145 17.24 -17.49 14.65
CA VAL A 145 18.16 -18.61 14.73
C VAL A 145 18.45 -19.09 13.32
N GLN A 146 19.72 -19.15 12.98
CA GLN A 146 20.23 -19.70 11.74
C GLN A 146 21.01 -20.98 12.03
N ARG A 147 20.71 -22.05 11.32
CA ARG A 147 21.40 -23.33 11.44
C ARG A 147 21.89 -23.81 10.09
N GLN A 148 23.19 -24.02 9.99
CA GLN A 148 23.78 -24.75 8.88
C GLN A 148 23.53 -26.25 9.09
N ILE A 149 22.75 -26.88 8.21
CA ILE A 149 22.35 -28.29 8.27
C ILE A 149 23.49 -29.17 7.70
N ASN A 150 24.06 -28.70 6.59
CA ASN A 150 25.25 -29.31 5.96
C ASN A 150 26.01 -28.20 5.19
N SER A 151 27.08 -28.58 4.46
CA SER A 151 27.93 -27.59 3.76
C SER A 151 27.22 -26.70 2.73
N SER A 152 26.07 -27.14 2.23
CA SER A 152 25.30 -26.41 1.22
C SER A 152 23.93 -25.93 1.67
N THR A 153 23.41 -26.38 2.83
CA THR A 153 22.03 -26.14 3.27
C THR A 153 22.02 -25.36 4.58
N VAL A 154 21.23 -24.27 4.58
CA VAL A 154 21.00 -23.40 5.74
C VAL A 154 19.52 -23.28 6.00
N PHE A 155 19.12 -23.36 7.26
CA PHE A 155 17.77 -23.11 7.74
C PHE A 155 17.77 -21.90 8.67
N GLU A 156 16.80 -21.01 8.50
CA GLU A 156 16.61 -19.81 9.32
C GLU A 156 15.17 -19.73 9.82
N VAL A 157 15.02 -19.28 11.06
CA VAL A 157 13.74 -18.90 11.66
C VAL A 157 13.94 -17.56 12.35
N ASP A 158 13.16 -16.56 11.93
CA ASP A 158 13.24 -15.21 12.48
C ASP A 158 11.85 -14.73 12.92
N TYR A 159 11.77 -14.17 14.10
CA TYR A 159 10.69 -13.30 14.50
C TYR A 159 11.08 -11.85 14.18
N VAL A 160 10.25 -11.18 13.38
CA VAL A 160 10.47 -9.78 12.99
C VAL A 160 9.24 -8.97 13.33
N ALA A 161 9.42 -7.86 14.00
CA ALA A 161 8.33 -6.99 14.37
C ALA A 161 8.71 -5.51 14.24
N ASN A 162 7.66 -4.70 14.05
CA ASN A 162 7.76 -3.24 13.94
C ASN A 162 6.59 -2.60 14.67
N LYS A 163 6.84 -1.45 15.28
CA LYS A 163 5.80 -0.56 15.81
C LYS A 163 6.08 0.88 15.42
N GLY A 164 5.22 1.42 14.57
CA GLY A 164 5.18 2.83 14.25
C GLY A 164 4.35 3.62 15.26
N ALA A 165 4.83 4.78 15.65
CA ALA A 165 4.13 5.72 16.52
C ALA A 165 4.27 7.15 15.99
N PHE A 166 3.24 7.95 16.17
CA PHE A 166 3.17 9.32 15.65
C PHE A 166 3.38 9.41 14.15
N LEU A 167 2.89 8.39 13.41
CA LEU A 167 2.99 8.34 11.96
C LEU A 167 2.10 9.42 11.34
N ALA A 168 2.50 9.88 10.16
CA ALA A 168 1.72 10.83 9.39
C ALA A 168 0.33 10.28 9.07
N SER A 169 -0.68 11.12 9.25
CA SER A 169 -2.07 10.86 8.93
C SER A 169 -2.69 12.10 8.28
N THR A 170 -3.73 11.90 7.50
CA THR A 170 -4.53 13.00 6.98
C THR A 170 -5.94 12.85 7.53
N ASP A 171 -6.31 13.77 8.41
CA ASP A 171 -7.61 13.82 9.03
C ASP A 171 -8.49 14.84 8.32
N ALA A 172 -9.77 14.64 8.33
CA ALA A 172 -10.72 15.60 7.83
C ALA A 172 -11.38 16.33 8.99
N LEU A 173 -11.05 17.61 9.15
CA LEU A 173 -11.55 18.40 10.27
C LEU A 173 -12.90 19.07 10.04
N ASN A 174 -13.35 19.16 8.79
CA ASN A 174 -14.53 19.97 8.46
C ASN A 174 -15.66 19.17 7.81
N PHE A 175 -15.78 17.89 8.16
CA PHE A 175 -16.97 17.14 7.78
C PHE A 175 -18.17 17.59 8.62
N ALA A 176 -19.32 17.68 7.97
CA ALA A 176 -20.56 17.96 8.67
C ALA A 176 -20.90 16.78 9.61
N PRO A 177 -21.42 17.03 10.82
CA PRO A 177 -22.03 15.98 11.61
C PRO A 177 -23.11 15.24 10.81
N ALA A 178 -23.31 13.96 11.09
CA ALA A 178 -24.41 13.22 10.47
C ALA A 178 -25.75 13.90 10.77
N GLY A 179 -26.60 14.07 9.74
CA GLY A 179 -27.86 14.80 9.94
C GLY A 179 -28.55 15.22 8.66
N ALA A 180 -29.77 15.71 8.79
CA ALA A 180 -30.57 16.23 7.69
C ALA A 180 -30.14 17.64 7.26
N GLY A 181 -30.57 18.07 6.07
CA GLY A 181 -30.32 19.38 5.53
C GLY A 181 -28.99 19.56 4.80
N ALA A 182 -28.71 20.79 4.38
CA ALA A 182 -27.53 21.11 3.59
C ALA A 182 -26.21 20.85 4.37
N ILE A 183 -25.29 20.15 3.75
CA ILE A 183 -23.99 19.78 4.33
C ILE A 183 -23.21 21.02 4.75
N GLN A 184 -23.16 22.05 3.88
CA GLN A 184 -22.28 23.21 4.09
C GLN A 184 -22.66 24.00 5.37
N GLY A 185 -23.96 24.17 5.67
CA GLY A 185 -24.43 24.89 6.86
C GLY A 185 -24.17 24.11 8.18
N ARG A 186 -23.94 22.81 8.11
CA ARG A 186 -23.68 21.95 9.28
C ARG A 186 -22.20 21.71 9.56
N ARG A 187 -21.31 22.20 8.68
CA ARG A 187 -19.86 22.06 8.88
C ARG A 187 -19.39 22.84 10.12
N PRO A 188 -18.42 22.35 10.89
CA PRO A 188 -17.81 23.10 11.99
C PRO A 188 -17.30 24.49 11.57
N TYR A 189 -16.77 24.59 10.35
CA TYR A 189 -16.29 25.83 9.75
C TYR A 189 -17.03 26.09 8.43
N PRO A 190 -18.24 26.69 8.47
CA PRO A 190 -19.12 26.81 7.28
C PRO A 190 -18.57 27.70 6.16
N ARG A 191 -17.58 28.55 6.43
CA ARG A 191 -16.90 29.37 5.40
C ARG A 191 -15.97 28.52 4.50
N PHE A 192 -15.70 27.28 4.88
CA PHE A 192 -14.78 26.38 4.18
C PHE A 192 -15.48 25.10 3.75
N GLY A 193 -14.97 24.50 2.65
CA GLY A 193 -15.28 23.16 2.22
C GLY A 193 -14.56 22.11 3.09
N ASN A 194 -13.97 21.11 2.48
CA ASN A 194 -13.17 20.12 3.20
C ASN A 194 -11.88 20.76 3.75
N ILE A 195 -11.51 20.40 4.98
CA ILE A 195 -10.24 20.75 5.59
C ILE A 195 -9.47 19.46 5.83
N ASN A 196 -8.45 19.22 5.03
CA ASN A 196 -7.52 18.12 5.23
C ASN A 196 -6.46 18.55 6.25
N TYR A 197 -6.46 17.90 7.40
CA TYR A 197 -5.52 18.18 8.48
C TYR A 197 -4.43 17.13 8.50
N PHE A 198 -3.20 17.56 8.26
CA PHE A 198 -2.02 16.70 8.35
C PHE A 198 -1.61 16.58 9.80
N SER A 199 -1.85 15.42 10.40
CA SER A 199 -1.54 15.08 11.79
C SER A 199 -0.40 14.06 11.86
N GLN A 200 0.10 13.85 13.07
CA GLN A 200 1.13 12.85 13.40
C GLN A 200 0.65 12.06 14.61
N ASP A 201 -0.45 11.38 14.45
CA ASP A 201 -1.11 10.65 15.54
C ASP A 201 -1.39 9.18 15.20
N ALA A 202 -1.24 8.78 13.95
CA ALA A 202 -1.42 7.40 13.56
C ALA A 202 -0.35 6.47 14.16
N SER A 203 -0.69 5.20 14.25
CA SER A 203 0.22 4.16 14.68
C SER A 203 0.05 2.89 13.85
N SER A 204 1.11 2.09 13.79
CA SER A 204 1.11 0.79 13.13
C SER A 204 1.75 -0.28 14.01
N THR A 205 1.40 -1.53 13.77
CA THR A 205 2.08 -2.69 14.33
C THR A 205 2.20 -3.76 13.26
N TYR A 206 3.35 -4.38 13.20
CA TYR A 206 3.62 -5.55 12.36
C TYR A 206 4.33 -6.61 13.18
N HIS A 207 3.89 -7.85 13.03
CA HIS A 207 4.52 -9.02 13.65
C HIS A 207 4.58 -10.12 12.61
N SER A 208 5.71 -10.79 12.51
CA SER A 208 5.89 -11.92 11.61
C SER A 208 6.81 -13.00 12.16
N LEU A 209 6.48 -14.24 11.84
CA LEU A 209 7.39 -15.37 11.86
C LEU A 209 7.83 -15.63 10.42
N GLN A 210 9.12 -15.61 10.17
CA GLN A 210 9.73 -15.83 8.87
C GLN A 210 10.60 -17.07 8.95
N THR A 211 10.45 -17.97 7.98
CA THR A 211 11.31 -19.15 7.87
C THR A 211 11.92 -19.21 6.49
N LYS A 212 13.17 -19.61 6.40
CA LYS A 212 13.89 -19.76 5.15
C LYS A 212 14.70 -21.05 5.17
N LEU A 213 14.56 -21.84 4.13
CA LEU A 213 15.41 -22.97 3.84
C LEU A 213 16.10 -22.73 2.50
N GLU A 214 17.42 -22.69 2.52
CA GLU A 214 18.23 -22.43 1.34
C GLU A 214 19.22 -23.56 1.15
N GLN A 215 19.26 -24.13 -0.05
CA GLN A 215 20.34 -24.96 -0.52
C GLN A 215 21.07 -24.24 -1.66
N ARG A 216 22.31 -23.93 -1.42
CA ARG A 216 23.24 -23.46 -2.47
C ARG A 216 23.45 -24.56 -3.49
N TYR A 217 23.87 -24.17 -4.69
CA TYR A 217 24.13 -25.14 -5.74
C TYR A 217 25.05 -26.27 -5.28
N ALA A 218 24.50 -27.47 -5.23
CA ALA A 218 25.22 -28.69 -4.87
C ALA A 218 24.60 -29.88 -5.60
N LYS A 219 25.45 -30.71 -6.22
CA LYS A 219 25.01 -31.88 -7.00
C LYS A 219 23.96 -31.57 -8.07
N GLY A 220 24.05 -30.39 -8.71
CA GLY A 220 23.14 -29.97 -9.75
C GLY A 220 21.81 -29.34 -9.25
N LEU A 221 21.62 -29.21 -7.95
CA LEU A 221 20.37 -28.69 -7.36
C LEU A 221 20.63 -27.46 -6.50
N PHE A 222 19.82 -26.41 -6.67
CA PHE A 222 19.65 -25.34 -5.70
C PHE A 222 18.17 -25.08 -5.44
N TYR A 223 17.84 -24.65 -4.25
CA TYR A 223 16.49 -24.17 -3.91
C TYR A 223 16.51 -23.17 -2.77
N MET A 224 15.52 -22.31 -2.77
CA MET A 224 15.20 -21.42 -1.66
C MET A 224 13.69 -21.46 -1.41
N VAL A 225 13.31 -21.85 -0.22
CA VAL A 225 11.93 -21.84 0.28
C VAL A 225 11.85 -20.78 1.35
N SER A 226 10.97 -19.81 1.21
CA SER A 226 10.68 -18.81 2.24
C SER A 226 9.20 -18.80 2.55
N TYR A 227 8.89 -18.80 3.84
CA TYR A 227 7.53 -18.69 4.33
C TYR A 227 7.44 -17.61 5.40
N THR A 228 6.45 -16.76 5.26
CA THR A 228 6.15 -15.69 6.21
C THR A 228 4.71 -15.84 6.71
N ARG A 229 4.56 -15.92 8.02
CA ARG A 229 3.28 -15.74 8.71
C ARG A 229 3.28 -14.37 9.37
N SER A 230 2.35 -13.49 9.01
CA SER A 230 2.37 -12.11 9.49
C SER A 230 1.00 -11.54 9.80
N LYS A 231 1.00 -10.43 10.54
CA LYS A 231 -0.16 -9.59 10.79
C LYS A 231 0.28 -8.14 10.87
N ALA A 232 -0.35 -7.29 10.06
CA ALA A 232 -0.11 -5.85 10.03
C ALA A 232 -1.40 -5.09 10.38
N MET A 233 -1.30 -4.17 11.33
CA MET A 233 -2.44 -3.35 11.78
C MET A 233 -2.05 -1.88 11.80
N ARG A 234 -3.03 -1.01 11.61
CA ARG A 234 -2.92 0.43 11.82
C ARG A 234 -4.00 0.89 12.81
N ALA A 235 -3.72 1.99 13.49
CA ALA A 235 -4.74 2.77 14.19
C ALA A 235 -4.59 4.23 13.78
N ALA A 236 -5.67 4.82 13.30
CA ALA A 236 -5.71 6.19 12.81
C ALA A 236 -7.15 6.73 12.90
N ASN A 237 -7.30 8.03 12.79
CA ASN A 237 -8.60 8.64 12.62
C ASN A 237 -9.27 8.11 11.34
N THR A 238 -10.53 7.73 11.43
CA THR A 238 -11.31 7.19 10.32
C THR A 238 -12.69 7.83 10.29
N PRO A 239 -12.85 8.95 9.58
CA PRO A 239 -14.08 9.74 9.58
C PRO A 239 -15.34 8.97 9.17
N ALA A 240 -15.20 7.91 8.38
CA ALA A 240 -16.32 7.05 7.96
C ALA A 240 -16.97 6.26 9.11
N VAL A 241 -16.34 6.19 10.28
CA VAL A 241 -16.81 5.40 11.43
C VAL A 241 -17.56 6.26 12.44
N GLY A 242 -17.22 7.55 12.57
CA GLY A 242 -17.83 8.40 13.61
C GLY A 242 -17.53 9.89 13.43
N GLY A 243 -17.22 10.34 12.20
CA GLY A 243 -16.95 11.74 11.91
C GLY A 243 -15.49 12.16 12.12
N ASN A 244 -15.28 13.43 12.50
CA ASN A 244 -13.96 14.06 12.46
C ASN A 244 -12.92 13.48 13.46
N THR A 245 -13.33 12.75 14.47
CA THR A 245 -12.45 12.30 15.60
C THR A 245 -12.56 10.82 15.89
N ALA A 246 -13.14 10.02 15.00
CA ALA A 246 -13.31 8.60 15.23
C ALA A 246 -12.02 7.82 14.97
N TRP A 247 -11.51 7.13 15.98
CA TRP A 247 -10.37 6.24 15.90
C TRP A 247 -10.76 4.83 15.57
N GLU A 248 -10.04 4.24 14.62
CA GLU A 248 -10.20 2.84 14.26
C GLU A 248 -8.86 2.11 14.29
N LYS A 249 -8.86 0.93 14.90
CA LYS A 249 -7.77 -0.05 14.79
C LYS A 249 -8.20 -1.17 13.85
N ALA A 250 -7.57 -1.27 12.71
CA ALA A 250 -7.91 -2.23 11.67
C ALA A 250 -6.66 -2.87 11.04
N LEU A 251 -6.85 -3.98 10.33
CA LEU A 251 -5.80 -4.52 9.45
C LEU A 251 -5.43 -3.47 8.41
N VAL A 252 -4.16 -3.42 8.00
CA VAL A 252 -3.77 -2.61 6.84
C VAL A 252 -4.27 -3.27 5.54
N GLY A 253 -4.62 -2.49 4.52
CA GLY A 253 -5.17 -3.01 3.25
C GLY A 253 -4.22 -3.93 2.47
N PHE A 254 -2.95 -3.97 2.82
CA PHE A 254 -1.93 -4.85 2.23
C PHE A 254 -1.48 -5.99 3.17
N ASP A 255 -2.22 -6.27 4.26
CA ASP A 255 -1.93 -7.38 5.15
C ASP A 255 -2.09 -8.73 4.43
N ILE A 256 -1.02 -9.52 4.44
CA ILE A 256 -0.97 -10.87 3.84
C ILE A 256 -0.51 -11.84 4.93
N PRO A 257 -1.45 -12.57 5.57
CA PRO A 257 -1.11 -13.41 6.72
C PRO A 257 -0.19 -14.58 6.39
N ASN A 258 -0.25 -15.14 5.20
CA ASN A 258 0.62 -16.22 4.76
C ASN A 258 1.19 -15.89 3.39
N ASN A 259 2.50 -16.04 3.25
CA ASN A 259 3.21 -15.90 1.99
C ASN A 259 4.29 -16.98 1.90
N LEU A 260 4.15 -17.88 0.94
CA LEU A 260 5.13 -18.91 0.61
C LEU A 260 5.71 -18.61 -0.77
N ALA A 261 7.02 -18.55 -0.85
CA ALA A 261 7.75 -18.47 -2.11
C ALA A 261 8.80 -19.61 -2.17
N LEU A 262 8.85 -20.29 -3.30
CA LEU A 262 9.86 -21.28 -3.63
C LEU A 262 10.52 -20.88 -4.93
N SER A 263 11.84 -20.85 -4.96
CA SER A 263 12.62 -20.84 -6.20
C SER A 263 13.54 -22.06 -6.24
N THR A 264 13.68 -22.70 -7.38
CA THR A 264 14.51 -23.87 -7.54
C THR A 264 15.12 -23.93 -8.93
N GLY A 265 16.29 -24.53 -9.02
CA GLY A 265 16.89 -24.91 -10.28
C GLY A 265 17.60 -26.25 -10.13
N TRP A 266 17.37 -27.11 -11.11
CA TRP A 266 17.88 -28.48 -11.09
C TRP A 266 18.44 -28.88 -12.45
N GLU A 267 19.73 -29.21 -12.47
CA GLU A 267 20.32 -29.93 -13.59
C GLU A 267 19.85 -31.36 -13.56
N LEU A 268 19.12 -31.80 -14.54
CA LEU A 268 18.61 -33.15 -14.58
C LEU A 268 19.79 -34.16 -14.58
N PRO A 269 19.73 -35.19 -13.74
CA PRO A 269 20.79 -36.17 -13.62
C PRO A 269 20.80 -37.19 -14.80
N VAL A 270 20.53 -36.71 -16.00
CA VAL A 270 20.38 -37.50 -17.22
C VAL A 270 21.45 -37.09 -18.22
N GLY A 271 22.10 -38.07 -18.84
CA GLY A 271 23.08 -37.85 -19.89
C GLY A 271 24.48 -38.46 -19.58
N LYS A 272 25.39 -38.24 -20.48
CA LYS A 272 26.76 -38.80 -20.39
C LYS A 272 27.47 -38.29 -19.13
N GLY A 273 27.98 -39.22 -18.30
CA GLY A 273 28.63 -38.90 -17.02
C GLY A 273 27.67 -38.47 -15.89
N LYS A 274 26.34 -38.51 -16.09
CA LYS A 274 25.32 -38.30 -15.07
C LYS A 274 24.83 -39.61 -14.46
N ALA A 275 23.96 -39.56 -13.45
CA ALA A 275 23.45 -40.74 -12.76
C ALA A 275 22.57 -41.64 -13.65
N LEU A 276 21.87 -41.05 -14.60
CA LEU A 276 21.01 -41.76 -15.56
C LEU A 276 21.55 -41.59 -16.97
N LEU A 277 21.50 -42.65 -17.78
CA LEU A 277 21.99 -42.69 -19.16
C LEU A 277 23.51 -42.41 -19.31
N THR A 278 24.31 -42.83 -18.34
CA THR A 278 25.76 -42.57 -18.22
C THR A 278 26.54 -42.91 -19.49
N ASN A 279 26.19 -44.05 -20.14
CA ASN A 279 26.86 -44.59 -21.34
C ASN A 279 26.01 -44.45 -22.59
N SER A 280 25.09 -43.45 -22.64
CA SER A 280 24.22 -43.27 -23.80
C SER A 280 24.98 -42.91 -25.07
N HIS A 281 24.45 -43.35 -26.23
CA HIS A 281 24.96 -42.93 -27.53
C HIS A 281 24.89 -41.42 -27.69
N ARG A 282 25.82 -40.81 -28.45
CA ARG A 282 25.88 -39.34 -28.63
C ARG A 282 24.55 -38.69 -29.04
N ALA A 283 23.78 -39.31 -29.87
CA ALA A 283 22.47 -38.80 -30.33
C ALA A 283 21.46 -38.82 -29.19
N VAL A 284 21.45 -39.84 -28.33
CA VAL A 284 20.56 -39.91 -27.15
C VAL A 284 20.97 -38.87 -26.11
N ASP A 285 22.26 -38.68 -25.86
CA ASP A 285 22.75 -37.63 -24.97
C ASP A 285 22.46 -36.22 -25.50
N ALA A 286 22.60 -36.02 -26.82
CA ALA A 286 22.26 -34.76 -27.45
C ALA A 286 20.77 -34.41 -27.32
N LEU A 287 19.87 -35.36 -27.20
CA LEU A 287 18.44 -35.13 -27.03
C LEU A 287 18.03 -35.07 -25.55
N LEU A 288 18.46 -36.05 -24.74
CA LEU A 288 17.97 -36.27 -23.38
C LEU A 288 18.91 -35.75 -22.28
N GLY A 289 20.20 -35.61 -22.55
CA GLY A 289 21.19 -35.15 -21.57
C GLY A 289 21.29 -33.65 -21.45
N GLY A 290 21.82 -33.13 -20.33
CA GLY A 290 22.21 -31.73 -20.13
C GLY A 290 21.08 -30.74 -20.02
N TRP A 291 19.88 -31.17 -19.71
CA TRP A 291 18.75 -30.28 -19.43
C TRP A 291 18.80 -29.72 -18.01
N THR A 292 18.44 -28.46 -17.87
CA THR A 292 18.26 -27.79 -16.60
C THR A 292 16.83 -27.26 -16.50
N THR A 293 16.21 -27.46 -15.34
CA THR A 293 14.88 -26.93 -15.04
C THR A 293 14.98 -25.83 -14.00
N GLN A 294 14.10 -24.86 -14.06
CA GLN A 294 13.92 -23.84 -13.01
C GLN A 294 12.43 -23.68 -12.73
N GLY A 295 12.11 -23.37 -11.48
CA GLY A 295 10.74 -23.15 -11.06
C GLY A 295 10.63 -22.04 -10.01
N ILE A 296 9.56 -21.26 -10.10
CA ILE A 296 9.18 -20.26 -9.11
C ILE A 296 7.72 -20.49 -8.74
N LEU A 297 7.47 -20.82 -7.47
CA LEU A 297 6.13 -20.95 -6.91
C LEU A 297 5.86 -19.81 -5.93
N VAL A 298 4.73 -19.15 -6.07
CA VAL A 298 4.24 -18.14 -5.12
C VAL A 298 2.83 -18.49 -4.69
N LEU A 299 2.64 -18.67 -3.38
CA LEU A 299 1.33 -18.89 -2.75
C LEU A 299 1.16 -17.85 -1.64
N ARG A 300 0.11 -17.02 -1.71
CA ARG A 300 -0.16 -16.03 -0.66
C ARG A 300 -1.64 -15.90 -0.37
N SER A 301 -1.96 -15.56 0.88
CA SER A 301 -3.32 -15.26 1.31
C SER A 301 -3.84 -13.99 0.63
N GLY A 302 -5.16 -13.87 0.54
CA GLY A 302 -5.83 -12.67 0.04
C GLY A 302 -5.65 -11.47 0.97
N ARG A 303 -5.66 -10.27 0.38
CA ARG A 303 -5.65 -9.00 1.09
C ARG A 303 -6.99 -8.76 1.78
N PRO A 304 -7.02 -8.02 2.87
CA PRO A 304 -8.28 -7.66 3.50
C PRO A 304 -8.96 -6.50 2.75
N PHE A 305 -10.29 -6.47 2.81
CA PHE A 305 -11.09 -5.38 2.28
C PHE A 305 -12.23 -5.01 3.22
N THR A 306 -12.77 -3.82 2.99
CA THR A 306 -13.85 -3.23 3.77
C THR A 306 -15.14 -3.25 2.96
N PRO A 307 -16.22 -3.87 3.43
CA PRO A 307 -17.55 -3.65 2.88
C PRO A 307 -17.98 -2.19 3.02
N THR A 308 -18.62 -1.64 1.99
CA THR A 308 -19.02 -0.23 1.93
C THR A 308 -20.47 -0.09 1.48
N VAL A 309 -21.04 1.08 1.73
CA VAL A 309 -22.32 1.52 1.19
C VAL A 309 -22.03 2.58 0.12
N SER A 310 -22.67 2.50 -1.04
CA SER A 310 -22.40 3.39 -2.19
C SER A 310 -22.87 4.83 -1.97
N ARG A 311 -23.90 5.04 -1.17
CA ARG A 311 -24.51 6.33 -0.89
C ARG A 311 -24.01 6.93 0.43
N ASP A 312 -24.07 8.25 0.55
CA ASP A 312 -23.79 8.96 1.80
C ASP A 312 -25.00 8.91 2.74
N VAL A 313 -25.12 7.84 3.51
CA VAL A 313 -26.23 7.65 4.49
C VAL A 313 -26.15 8.61 5.67
N THR A 314 -24.97 9.13 5.97
CA THR A 314 -24.75 10.10 7.05
C THR A 314 -25.09 11.54 6.60
N ASN A 315 -25.12 11.79 5.30
CA ASN A 315 -25.23 13.12 4.70
C ASN A 315 -24.17 14.09 5.24
N ASN A 316 -22.92 13.61 5.31
CA ASN A 316 -21.79 14.42 5.80
C ASN A 316 -20.75 14.74 4.72
N GLY A 317 -20.93 14.24 3.49
CA GLY A 317 -20.02 14.44 2.37
C GLY A 317 -18.83 13.48 2.33
N ILE A 318 -18.84 12.41 3.13
CA ILE A 318 -17.79 11.37 3.12
C ILE A 318 -18.24 10.20 2.24
N GLY A 319 -17.42 9.81 1.26
CA GLY A 319 -17.61 8.57 0.53
C GLY A 319 -17.19 7.33 1.32
N GLY A 320 -17.55 6.13 0.82
CA GLY A 320 -17.13 4.87 1.42
C GLY A 320 -17.72 4.61 2.80
N GLN A 321 -18.97 4.96 2.97
CA GLN A 321 -19.71 4.75 4.21
C GLN A 321 -19.70 3.29 4.64
N ARG A 322 -19.68 3.04 5.95
CA ARG A 322 -19.67 1.68 6.51
C ARG A 322 -21.09 1.14 6.63
N PRO A 323 -21.35 -0.13 6.30
CA PRO A 323 -22.61 -0.78 6.64
C PRO A 323 -22.69 -1.14 8.13
N ASN A 324 -23.86 -1.54 8.61
CA ASN A 324 -23.97 -2.30 9.83
C ASN A 324 -23.60 -3.76 9.55
N ARG A 325 -22.73 -4.35 10.36
CA ARG A 325 -22.37 -5.75 10.31
C ARG A 325 -23.18 -6.52 11.36
N ILE A 326 -23.98 -7.49 10.91
CA ILE A 326 -24.86 -8.33 11.75
C ILE A 326 -24.43 -9.80 11.80
N ALA A 327 -23.52 -10.21 10.89
CA ALA A 327 -22.94 -11.55 10.86
C ALA A 327 -21.49 -11.50 10.32
N SER A 328 -20.85 -12.67 10.18
CA SER A 328 -19.45 -12.74 9.74
C SER A 328 -19.21 -12.20 8.32
N GLY A 329 -20.16 -12.44 7.43
CA GLY A 329 -20.04 -12.09 6.00
C GLY A 329 -19.12 -13.03 5.20
N THR A 330 -18.50 -14.02 5.84
CA THR A 330 -17.61 -14.97 5.19
C THR A 330 -18.41 -16.09 4.55
N VAL A 331 -18.11 -16.45 3.31
CA VAL A 331 -18.69 -17.59 2.59
C VAL A 331 -17.66 -18.71 2.53
N SER A 332 -18.07 -19.94 2.88
CA SER A 332 -17.17 -21.10 2.90
C SER A 332 -16.64 -21.48 1.51
N ASN A 333 -17.48 -21.36 0.47
CA ASN A 333 -17.13 -21.63 -0.92
C ASN A 333 -17.49 -20.41 -1.78
N PRO A 334 -16.65 -19.36 -1.81
CA PRO A 334 -16.93 -18.16 -2.59
C PRO A 334 -16.92 -18.46 -4.08
N THR A 335 -17.83 -17.83 -4.81
CA THR A 335 -17.89 -17.84 -6.27
C THR A 335 -17.58 -16.45 -6.81
N LEU A 336 -17.40 -16.32 -8.14
CA LEU A 336 -17.18 -15.02 -8.76
C LEU A 336 -18.38 -14.07 -8.63
N ASP A 337 -19.59 -14.62 -8.54
CA ASP A 337 -20.82 -13.85 -8.36
C ASP A 337 -21.10 -13.53 -6.88
N VAL A 338 -20.66 -14.40 -5.96
CA VAL A 338 -20.90 -14.25 -4.51
C VAL A 338 -19.59 -14.52 -3.77
N TRP A 339 -18.79 -13.47 -3.58
CA TRP A 339 -17.51 -13.58 -2.87
C TRP A 339 -17.68 -13.49 -1.35
N PHE A 340 -18.66 -12.73 -0.91
CA PHE A 340 -19.03 -12.61 0.50
C PHE A 340 -20.54 -12.53 0.65
N ASP A 341 -21.03 -12.85 1.83
CA ASP A 341 -22.45 -12.78 2.14
C ASP A 341 -22.87 -11.32 2.38
N LYS A 342 -23.56 -10.74 1.43
CA LYS A 342 -24.11 -9.37 1.54
C LYS A 342 -25.17 -9.26 2.63
N ALA A 343 -25.93 -10.34 2.93
CA ALA A 343 -26.99 -10.31 3.95
C ALA A 343 -26.42 -10.15 5.37
N ALA A 344 -25.13 -10.44 5.56
CA ALA A 344 -24.41 -10.16 6.80
C ALA A 344 -24.21 -8.67 7.08
N PHE A 345 -24.55 -7.81 6.11
CA PHE A 345 -24.37 -6.37 6.17
C PHE A 345 -25.66 -5.66 5.79
N THR A 346 -26.05 -4.66 6.55
CA THR A 346 -27.25 -3.85 6.27
C THR A 346 -26.88 -2.39 6.12
N VAL A 347 -27.61 -1.70 5.27
CA VAL A 347 -27.46 -0.24 5.13
C VAL A 347 -27.91 0.42 6.43
N PRO A 348 -27.10 1.30 7.06
CA PRO A 348 -27.52 2.02 8.26
C PRO A 348 -28.75 2.90 8.01
N ALA A 349 -29.46 3.22 9.06
CA ALA A 349 -30.52 4.22 9.00
C ALA A 349 -29.94 5.58 8.54
N ASN A 350 -30.74 6.40 7.87
CA ASN A 350 -30.30 7.73 7.44
C ASN A 350 -29.76 8.52 8.63
N PHE A 351 -28.69 9.24 8.39
CA PHE A 351 -28.01 10.12 9.37
C PHE A 351 -27.34 9.32 10.53
N THR A 352 -27.02 8.04 10.31
CA THR A 352 -26.29 7.24 11.28
C THR A 352 -25.05 6.61 10.67
N TYR A 353 -24.04 6.36 11.49
CA TYR A 353 -22.84 5.63 11.10
C TYR A 353 -23.06 4.12 11.22
N GLY A 354 -22.53 3.36 10.28
CA GLY A 354 -22.50 1.91 10.40
C GLY A 354 -21.42 1.42 11.37
N ASN A 355 -21.63 0.23 11.93
CA ASN A 355 -20.75 -0.38 12.93
C ASN A 355 -19.69 -1.33 12.35
N SER A 356 -19.65 -1.56 11.03
CA SER A 356 -18.65 -2.44 10.43
C SER A 356 -17.26 -1.86 10.56
N GLY A 357 -16.31 -2.67 11.05
CA GLY A 357 -14.89 -2.32 11.06
C GLY A 357 -14.27 -2.29 9.67
N GLY A 358 -13.09 -1.72 9.57
CA GLY A 358 -12.26 -1.73 8.36
C GLY A 358 -11.60 -3.09 8.14
N ASN A 359 -11.49 -3.49 6.87
CA ASN A 359 -10.72 -4.65 6.44
C ASN A 359 -11.14 -5.96 7.13
N VAL A 360 -12.46 -6.18 7.26
CA VAL A 360 -13.04 -7.31 7.99
C VAL A 360 -13.22 -8.57 7.15
N LEU A 361 -13.12 -8.48 5.84
CA LEU A 361 -13.20 -9.59 4.88
C LEU A 361 -11.90 -9.69 4.07
N ARG A 362 -11.72 -10.81 3.33
CA ARG A 362 -10.53 -11.04 2.51
C ARG A 362 -10.85 -11.41 1.07
N GLU A 363 -10.02 -10.92 0.17
CA GLU A 363 -9.96 -11.32 -1.23
C GLU A 363 -9.48 -12.77 -1.37
N GLY A 364 -9.49 -13.29 -2.59
CA GLY A 364 -8.87 -14.55 -2.94
C GLY A 364 -7.36 -14.56 -2.74
N GLY A 365 -6.84 -15.75 -2.45
CA GLY A 365 -5.39 -15.94 -2.44
C GLY A 365 -4.80 -15.84 -3.85
N PHE A 366 -3.51 -15.54 -3.91
CA PHE A 366 -2.75 -15.53 -5.15
C PHE A 366 -1.92 -16.82 -5.27
N LYS A 367 -1.95 -17.45 -6.44
CA LYS A 367 -1.19 -18.67 -6.77
C LYS A 367 -0.58 -18.51 -8.14
N SER A 368 0.74 -18.72 -8.25
CA SER A 368 1.46 -18.74 -9.52
C SER A 368 2.58 -19.77 -9.46
N LEU A 369 2.69 -20.56 -10.51
CA LEU A 369 3.83 -21.43 -10.73
C LEU A 369 4.40 -21.13 -12.12
N ASP A 370 5.61 -20.60 -12.15
CA ASP A 370 6.38 -20.40 -13.36
C ASP A 370 7.42 -21.50 -13.47
N PHE A 371 7.63 -22.01 -14.66
CA PHE A 371 8.54 -23.11 -14.92
C PHE A 371 9.34 -22.84 -16.19
N SER A 372 10.61 -23.18 -16.18
CA SER A 372 11.44 -23.15 -17.39
C SER A 372 12.29 -24.41 -17.51
N ILE A 373 12.55 -24.79 -18.75
CA ILE A 373 13.49 -25.83 -19.10
C ILE A 373 14.43 -25.30 -20.16
N PHE A 374 15.71 -25.53 -20.00
CA PHE A 374 16.72 -25.08 -20.96
C PHE A 374 17.87 -26.06 -21.10
N LYS A 375 18.52 -25.99 -22.25
CA LYS A 375 19.70 -26.76 -22.56
C LYS A 375 20.70 -25.92 -23.32
N GLN A 376 22.00 -26.11 -22.98
CA GLN A 376 23.11 -25.51 -23.71
C GLN A 376 23.75 -26.54 -24.64
N PHE A 377 24.01 -26.12 -25.87
CA PHE A 377 24.74 -26.88 -26.87
C PHE A 377 26.06 -26.17 -27.15
N GLN A 378 27.17 -26.88 -27.03
CA GLN A 378 28.46 -26.39 -27.50
C GLN A 378 28.49 -26.50 -29.03
N VAL A 379 28.64 -25.40 -29.73
CA VAL A 379 28.68 -25.36 -31.21
C VAL A 379 30.10 -25.41 -31.69
N THR A 380 31.00 -24.59 -31.11
CA THR A 380 32.44 -24.59 -31.30
C THR A 380 33.12 -24.37 -29.95
N GLU A 381 34.46 -24.39 -29.89
CA GLU A 381 35.20 -24.08 -28.64
C GLU A 381 34.87 -22.72 -28.05
N GLY A 382 34.59 -21.71 -28.90
CA GLY A 382 34.26 -20.35 -28.49
C GLY A 382 32.75 -20.01 -28.53
N SER A 383 31.91 -20.90 -29.08
CA SER A 383 30.49 -20.56 -29.27
C SER A 383 29.53 -21.55 -28.65
N ARG A 384 28.45 -21.04 -28.08
CA ARG A 384 27.39 -21.81 -27.40
C ARG A 384 26.03 -21.36 -27.88
N MET A 385 25.11 -22.32 -28.00
CA MET A 385 23.71 -22.09 -28.26
C MET A 385 22.89 -22.58 -27.08
N GLN A 386 21.98 -21.76 -26.57
CA GLN A 386 21.05 -22.14 -25.52
C GLN A 386 19.63 -22.12 -26.08
N PHE A 387 18.94 -23.24 -26.00
CA PHE A 387 17.51 -23.34 -26.16
C PHE A 387 16.85 -23.18 -24.81
N ARG A 388 15.76 -22.41 -24.74
CA ARG A 388 14.96 -22.19 -23.53
C ARG A 388 13.48 -22.22 -23.86
N ALA A 389 12.71 -22.93 -23.04
CA ALA A 389 11.25 -22.90 -23.02
C ALA A 389 10.79 -22.41 -21.63
N GLU A 390 10.02 -21.36 -21.60
CA GLU A 390 9.52 -20.72 -20.38
C GLU A 390 8.00 -20.75 -20.37
N PHE A 391 7.44 -21.14 -19.24
CA PHE A 391 6.01 -21.31 -19.01
C PHE A 391 5.63 -20.46 -17.80
N PHE A 392 5.05 -19.31 -18.02
CA PHE A 392 4.52 -18.44 -16.98
C PHE A 392 3.11 -18.91 -16.63
N ASN A 393 2.82 -19.02 -15.33
CA ASN A 393 1.58 -19.59 -14.82
C ASN A 393 1.28 -20.96 -15.48
N VAL A 394 2.23 -21.89 -15.39
CA VAL A 394 2.19 -23.20 -16.10
C VAL A 394 0.93 -24.00 -15.76
N THR A 395 0.39 -23.85 -14.56
CA THR A 395 -0.84 -24.49 -14.10
C THR A 395 -2.11 -23.84 -14.67
N ASN A 396 -1.98 -22.70 -15.36
CA ASN A 396 -3.08 -21.87 -15.84
C ASN A 396 -4.11 -21.57 -14.74
N THR A 397 -3.63 -21.32 -13.53
CA THR A 397 -4.47 -21.02 -12.36
C THR A 397 -4.84 -19.55 -12.38
N ALA A 398 -6.13 -19.23 -12.43
CA ALA A 398 -6.61 -17.87 -12.25
C ALA A 398 -6.55 -17.49 -10.77
N SER A 399 -5.90 -16.36 -10.48
CA SER A 399 -6.01 -15.63 -9.21
C SER A 399 -6.85 -14.40 -9.46
N PHE A 400 -7.71 -14.03 -8.52
CA PHE A 400 -8.71 -13.00 -8.73
C PHE A 400 -8.40 -11.73 -7.96
N GLN A 401 -8.80 -10.58 -8.51
CA GLN A 401 -8.83 -9.31 -7.79
C GLN A 401 -9.93 -9.31 -6.73
N GLY A 402 -9.95 -8.28 -5.87
CA GLY A 402 -11.00 -8.14 -4.87
C GLY A 402 -12.39 -7.95 -5.50
N PRO A 403 -13.44 -8.34 -4.76
CA PRO A 403 -14.82 -8.15 -5.20
C PRO A 403 -15.24 -6.68 -5.13
N ASN A 404 -16.32 -6.34 -5.80
CA ASN A 404 -17.01 -5.08 -5.54
C ASN A 404 -17.49 -5.05 -4.08
N THR A 405 -17.02 -4.07 -3.32
CA THR A 405 -17.23 -3.98 -1.87
C THR A 405 -18.57 -3.35 -1.46
N ASN A 406 -19.31 -2.73 -2.40
CA ASN A 406 -20.57 -2.05 -2.11
C ASN A 406 -21.69 -3.07 -1.92
N ILE A 407 -22.30 -3.07 -0.75
CA ILE A 407 -23.35 -4.04 -0.40
C ILE A 407 -24.71 -3.71 -1.03
N ASP A 408 -24.97 -2.45 -1.31
CA ASP A 408 -26.26 -1.90 -1.74
C ASP A 408 -26.40 -1.74 -3.27
N VAL A 409 -25.47 -2.31 -4.03
CA VAL A 409 -25.56 -2.37 -5.49
C VAL A 409 -25.67 -3.81 -5.99
N ALA A 410 -26.27 -4.02 -7.15
CA ALA A 410 -26.47 -5.34 -7.74
C ALA A 410 -25.14 -6.09 -7.96
N ALA A 411 -24.08 -5.37 -8.36
CA ALA A 411 -22.74 -5.92 -8.58
C ALA A 411 -21.93 -6.16 -7.28
N GLY A 412 -22.49 -5.82 -6.12
CA GLY A 412 -21.83 -6.03 -4.82
C GLY A 412 -21.52 -7.50 -4.58
N GLY A 413 -20.30 -7.79 -4.14
CA GLY A 413 -19.81 -9.16 -3.94
C GLY A 413 -19.31 -9.87 -5.18
N ARG A 414 -19.41 -9.26 -6.38
CA ARG A 414 -18.92 -9.86 -7.62
C ARG A 414 -17.44 -9.55 -7.85
N VAL A 415 -16.74 -10.55 -8.38
CA VAL A 415 -15.36 -10.43 -8.86
C VAL A 415 -15.38 -10.43 -10.39
N THR A 416 -14.79 -9.42 -11.00
CA THR A 416 -14.87 -9.20 -12.45
C THR A 416 -13.52 -9.22 -13.16
N ALA A 417 -12.42 -9.34 -12.43
CA ALA A 417 -11.08 -9.31 -12.99
C ALA A 417 -10.14 -10.32 -12.35
N THR A 418 -9.14 -10.75 -13.09
CA THR A 418 -8.04 -11.58 -12.62
C THR A 418 -6.88 -10.72 -12.13
N ALA A 419 -6.12 -11.24 -11.16
CA ALA A 419 -4.93 -10.61 -10.59
C ALA A 419 -3.63 -11.08 -11.28
N ASN A 420 -3.70 -12.10 -12.11
CA ASN A 420 -2.59 -12.62 -12.91
C ASN A 420 -3.00 -12.86 -14.36
N SER A 421 -2.01 -12.93 -15.24
CA SER A 421 -2.21 -13.31 -16.62
C SER A 421 -2.52 -14.81 -16.76
N PRO A 422 -3.23 -15.23 -17.81
CA PRO A 422 -3.33 -16.63 -18.17
C PRO A 422 -1.94 -17.18 -18.50
N ARG A 423 -1.85 -18.51 -18.66
CA ARG A 423 -0.58 -19.16 -19.03
C ARG A 423 -0.01 -18.57 -20.31
N GLN A 424 1.26 -18.18 -20.24
CA GLN A 424 2.05 -17.72 -21.38
C GLN A 424 3.22 -18.67 -21.60
N ILE A 425 3.54 -18.95 -22.85
CA ILE A 425 4.64 -19.84 -23.25
C ILE A 425 5.56 -19.04 -24.16
N GLN A 426 6.83 -19.05 -23.82
CA GLN A 426 7.87 -18.38 -24.58
C GLN A 426 8.98 -19.36 -24.94
N PHE A 427 9.44 -19.33 -26.18
CA PHE A 427 10.63 -20.04 -26.62
C PHE A 427 11.72 -19.04 -26.98
N ALA A 428 12.94 -19.33 -26.57
CA ALA A 428 14.09 -18.49 -26.88
C ALA A 428 15.27 -19.34 -27.34
N LEU A 429 16.00 -18.82 -28.31
CA LEU A 429 17.27 -19.36 -28.77
C LEU A 429 18.33 -18.28 -28.63
N LYS A 430 19.30 -18.50 -27.75
CA LYS A 430 20.41 -17.56 -27.49
C LYS A 430 21.69 -18.14 -28.05
N PHE A 431 22.36 -17.38 -28.89
CA PHE A 431 23.67 -17.71 -29.40
C PHE A 431 24.72 -16.79 -28.74
N THR A 432 25.81 -17.37 -28.26
CA THR A 432 26.91 -16.66 -27.60
C THR A 432 28.19 -17.09 -28.29
N PHE A 433 29.01 -16.15 -28.72
CA PHE A 433 30.27 -16.35 -29.43
C PHE A 433 31.37 -15.48 -28.82
#